data_efd12d910346dbd3e4bad4d35fcca482
#
_entry.id   efd12d910346dbd3e4bad4d35fcca482
#
_cell.length_a   1.000
_cell.length_b   1.000
_cell.length_c   1.000
_cell.angle_alpha   90.00
_cell.angle_beta   90.00
_cell.angle_gamma   90.00
#
_symmetry.space_group_name_H-M   'P 1'
#
loop_
_entity.id
_entity.type
_entity.pdbx_description
1 polymer ?
#
loop_
_entity_poly.entity_id
_entity_poly.type
_entity_poly.pdbx_seq_one_letter_code
_entity_poly.pdbx_strand_id
1 'polypeptide(L)'
;MGQQSTARITSLIAAIHEELRALAARRGFSQRQLQDEAGVSQSVISKTMYRNASTLSLSQAEALANALGEPLSVIIERAERKIAVRDQVAAPLTDAQLAAQILARAEAAAQAGYSLAAHPADKVITEDNHSA
;
A
#
# COMPACT_ATOMS: atom_id res chain seq x y z
N MET A 1 5.31 -36.84 -1.27
CA MET A 1 5.11 -36.34 -1.23
C MET A 1 4.78 -35.46 -1.06
N GLY A 2 4.74 -35.29 -0.97
CA GLY A 2 4.29 -34.61 -0.72
C GLY A 2 4.22 -33.67 -0.78
N GLN A 3 4.10 -33.24 -0.99
CA GLN A 3 3.81 -32.32 -0.95
C GLN A 3 3.38 -31.49 -0.77
N GLN A 4 3.55 -31.41 -0.70
CA GLN A 4 3.01 -30.73 -0.36
C GLN A 4 2.22 -29.96 -0.32
N SER A 5 2.05 -30.11 -0.18
CA SER A 5 0.74 -29.50 -0.21
C SER A 5 0.62 -28.24 0.61
N THR A 6 1.71 -27.74 1.09
CA THR A 6 1.75 -26.45 1.74
C THR A 6 1.50 -25.36 0.69
N ALA A 7 0.47 -24.56 0.92
CA ALA A 7 0.14 -23.48 0.00
C ALA A 7 1.29 -22.49 -0.07
N ARG A 8 1.64 -22.14 -1.28
CA ARG A 8 2.71 -21.17 -1.51
C ARG A 8 2.23 -19.78 -1.16
N ILE A 9 3.07 -19.01 -0.47
CA ILE A 9 2.78 -17.62 -0.19
C ILE A 9 3.04 -16.82 -1.47
N THR A 10 1.98 -16.41 -2.13
CA THR A 10 2.07 -15.57 -3.32
C THR A 10 2.16 -14.10 -2.90
N SER A 11 2.48 -13.24 -3.86
CA SER A 11 2.49 -11.80 -3.62
C SER A 11 1.14 -11.31 -3.11
N LEU A 12 0.07 -11.83 -3.69
CA LEU A 12 -1.28 -11.44 -3.28
C LEU A 12 -1.56 -11.86 -1.85
N ILE A 13 -1.23 -13.10 -1.50
CA ILE A 13 -1.47 -13.59 -0.14
C ILE A 13 -0.68 -12.78 0.87
N ALA A 14 0.59 -12.53 0.57
CA ALA A 14 1.42 -11.70 1.46
C ALA A 14 0.85 -10.29 1.60
N ALA A 15 0.33 -9.72 0.52
CA ALA A 15 -0.27 -8.39 0.56
C ALA A 15 -1.57 -8.38 1.38
N ILE A 16 -2.37 -9.44 1.29
CA ILE A 16 -3.58 -9.56 2.12
C ILE A 16 -3.20 -9.64 3.60
N HIS A 17 -2.21 -10.46 3.94
CA HIS A 17 -1.72 -10.54 5.32
C HIS A 17 -1.25 -9.16 5.81
N GLU A 18 -0.55 -8.45 4.97
CA GLU A 18 -0.02 -7.13 5.30
C GLU A 18 -1.15 -6.12 5.51
N GLU A 19 -2.19 -6.16 4.67
CA GLU A 19 -3.34 -5.26 4.82
C GLU A 19 -4.08 -5.51 6.12
N LEU A 20 -4.27 -6.78 6.46
CA LEU A 20 -4.92 -7.14 7.73
C LEU A 20 -4.08 -6.68 8.92
N ARG A 21 -2.78 -6.89 8.85
CA ARG A 21 -1.86 -6.46 9.91
C ARG A 21 -1.87 -4.94 10.07
N ALA A 22 -1.83 -4.21 8.97
CA ALA A 22 -1.85 -2.75 8.98
C ALA A 22 -3.17 -2.24 9.57
N LEU A 23 -4.28 -2.87 9.21
CA LEU A 23 -5.58 -2.48 9.73
C LEU A 23 -5.67 -2.75 11.23
N ALA A 24 -5.14 -3.89 11.66
CA ALA A 24 -5.10 -4.22 13.09
C ALA A 24 -4.28 -3.17 13.86
N ALA A 25 -3.16 -2.76 13.31
CA ALA A 25 -2.32 -1.73 13.93
C ALA A 25 -3.06 -0.39 14.01
N ARG A 26 -3.74 -0.01 12.93
CA ARG A 26 -4.50 1.26 12.92
C ARG A 26 -5.65 1.25 13.91
N ARG A 27 -6.26 0.09 14.12
CA ARG A 27 -7.38 -0.05 15.05
C ARG A 27 -6.94 -0.37 16.46
N GLY A 28 -5.63 -0.52 16.70
CA GLY A 28 -5.10 -0.80 18.02
C GLY A 28 -5.36 -2.20 18.53
N PHE A 29 -5.53 -3.16 17.62
CA PHE A 29 -5.77 -4.56 18.00
C PHE A 29 -4.45 -5.27 18.25
N SER A 30 -4.34 -5.93 19.41
CA SER A 30 -3.26 -6.88 19.65
C SER A 30 -3.62 -8.21 19.01
N GLN A 31 -2.63 -9.12 18.90
CA GLN A 31 -2.91 -10.46 18.38
C GLN A 31 -3.92 -11.19 19.24
N ARG A 32 -3.86 -10.99 20.56
CA ARG A 32 -4.80 -11.61 21.48
C ARG A 32 -6.22 -11.08 21.26
N GLN A 33 -6.35 -9.76 21.07
CA GLN A 33 -7.66 -9.19 20.79
C GLN A 33 -8.23 -9.71 19.48
N LEU A 34 -7.39 -9.87 18.48
CA LEU A 34 -7.83 -10.47 17.22
C LEU A 34 -8.32 -11.89 17.42
N GLN A 35 -7.61 -12.69 18.22
CA GLN A 35 -8.05 -14.03 18.54
C GLN A 35 -9.43 -14.01 19.20
N ASP A 36 -9.60 -13.15 20.18
CA ASP A 36 -10.85 -13.06 20.92
C ASP A 36 -12.01 -12.63 20.04
N GLU A 37 -11.77 -11.66 19.16
CA GLU A 37 -12.83 -11.10 18.33
C GLU A 37 -13.13 -11.93 17.10
N ALA A 38 -12.11 -12.50 16.48
CA ALA A 38 -12.26 -13.22 15.22
C ALA A 38 -12.43 -14.71 15.40
N GLY A 39 -12.06 -15.25 16.56
CA GLY A 39 -12.11 -16.70 16.77
C GLY A 39 -11.01 -17.44 16.03
N VAL A 40 -9.97 -16.76 15.60
CA VAL A 40 -8.80 -17.36 14.96
C VAL A 40 -7.69 -17.44 15.99
N SER A 41 -7.03 -18.59 16.10
CA SER A 41 -6.01 -18.77 17.14
C SER A 41 -4.84 -17.78 16.96
N GLN A 42 -4.26 -17.37 18.07
CA GLN A 42 -3.13 -16.45 18.06
C GLN A 42 -1.95 -17.04 17.28
N SER A 43 -1.78 -18.36 17.38
CA SER A 43 -0.73 -19.06 16.63
C SER A 43 -0.90 -18.87 15.12
N VAL A 44 -2.14 -19.04 14.63
CA VAL A 44 -2.45 -18.83 13.22
C VAL A 44 -2.21 -17.36 12.83
N ILE A 45 -2.69 -16.45 13.65
CA ILE A 45 -2.53 -15.01 13.38
C ILE A 45 -1.03 -14.66 13.25
N SER A 46 -0.23 -15.16 14.18
CA SER A 46 1.21 -14.89 14.18
C SER A 46 1.87 -15.48 12.94
N LYS A 47 1.57 -16.72 12.61
CA LYS A 47 2.20 -17.40 11.46
C LYS A 47 1.80 -16.81 10.12
N THR A 48 0.61 -16.26 10.02
CA THR A 48 0.09 -15.75 8.76
C THR A 48 0.30 -14.25 8.62
N MET A 49 -0.39 -13.46 9.43
CA MET A 49 -0.37 -12.00 9.29
C MET A 49 1.00 -11.39 9.57
N TYR A 50 1.73 -11.95 10.52
CA TYR A 50 2.96 -11.32 10.99
C TYR A 50 4.22 -11.95 10.46
N ARG A 51 4.20 -13.23 10.09
CA ARG A 51 5.40 -13.94 9.68
C ARG A 51 5.36 -14.50 8.25
N ASN A 52 4.20 -14.52 7.64
CA ASN A 52 4.02 -15.09 6.30
C ASN A 52 4.58 -16.52 6.20
N ALA A 53 4.47 -17.27 7.30
CA ALA A 53 4.94 -18.65 7.33
C ALA A 53 3.89 -19.62 6.85
N SER A 54 2.62 -19.21 6.82
CA SER A 54 1.52 -19.99 6.26
C SER A 54 0.44 -19.04 5.77
N THR A 55 -0.59 -19.60 5.15
CA THR A 55 -1.67 -18.80 4.57
C THR A 55 -2.93 -18.89 5.42
N LEU A 56 -3.68 -17.80 5.49
CA LEU A 56 -5.01 -17.82 6.09
C LEU A 56 -5.96 -18.57 5.16
N SER A 57 -6.85 -19.37 5.73
CA SER A 57 -7.97 -19.87 4.95
C SER A 57 -8.91 -18.71 4.64
N LEU A 58 -9.76 -18.90 3.65
CA LEU A 58 -10.72 -17.85 3.29
C LEU A 58 -11.61 -17.49 4.46
N SER A 59 -12.08 -18.49 5.21
CA SER A 59 -12.94 -18.22 6.36
C SER A 59 -12.20 -17.51 7.48
N GLN A 60 -10.92 -17.83 7.69
CA GLN A 60 -10.11 -17.13 8.68
C GLN A 60 -9.89 -15.67 8.28
N ALA A 61 -9.58 -15.45 7.01
CA ALA A 61 -9.37 -14.08 6.50
C ALA A 61 -10.65 -13.27 6.65
N GLU A 62 -11.79 -13.87 6.33
CA GLU A 62 -13.08 -13.19 6.47
C GLU A 62 -13.36 -12.84 7.92
N ALA A 63 -13.12 -13.79 8.82
CA ALA A 63 -13.34 -13.55 10.25
C ALA A 63 -12.48 -12.42 10.77
N LEU A 64 -11.21 -12.38 10.36
CA LEU A 64 -10.30 -11.30 10.78
C LEU A 64 -10.72 -9.96 10.21
N ALA A 65 -11.10 -9.93 8.94
CA ALA A 65 -11.55 -8.70 8.31
C ALA A 65 -12.79 -8.16 9.00
N ASN A 66 -13.75 -9.03 9.28
CA ASN A 66 -14.98 -8.64 9.98
C ASN A 66 -14.70 -8.13 11.38
N ALA A 67 -13.81 -8.80 12.10
CA ALA A 67 -13.41 -8.34 13.45
C ALA A 67 -12.79 -6.96 13.40
N LEU A 68 -12.08 -6.66 12.33
CA LEU A 68 -11.45 -5.36 12.13
C LEU A 68 -12.37 -4.32 11.50
N GLY A 69 -13.60 -4.72 11.18
CA GLY A 69 -14.60 -3.77 10.71
C GLY A 69 -14.56 -3.46 9.22
N GLU A 70 -13.90 -4.29 8.43
CA GLU A 70 -13.83 -4.10 6.98
C GLU A 70 -14.27 -5.38 6.27
N PRO A 71 -14.97 -5.27 5.13
CA PRO A 71 -15.27 -6.45 4.34
C PRO A 71 -13.98 -7.04 3.74
N LEU A 72 -13.92 -8.36 3.67
CA LEU A 72 -12.76 -9.02 3.08
C LEU A 72 -12.53 -8.56 1.63
N SER A 73 -13.60 -8.31 0.88
CA SER A 73 -13.48 -7.84 -0.49
C SER A 73 -12.68 -6.54 -0.58
N VAL A 74 -12.85 -5.65 0.38
CA VAL A 74 -12.11 -4.38 0.42
C VAL A 74 -10.64 -4.64 0.71
N ILE A 75 -10.36 -5.56 1.62
CA ILE A 75 -8.99 -5.95 1.95
C ILE A 75 -8.28 -6.52 0.71
N ILE A 76 -8.96 -7.41 0.00
CA ILE A 76 -8.42 -8.04 -1.21
C ILE A 76 -8.17 -6.98 -2.29
N GLU A 77 -9.11 -6.07 -2.46
CA GLU A 77 -8.98 -5.01 -3.45
C GLU A 77 -7.78 -4.12 -3.19
N ARG A 78 -7.58 -3.76 -1.92
CA ARG A 78 -6.41 -2.98 -1.52
C ARG A 78 -5.12 -3.73 -1.77
N ALA A 79 -5.11 -5.03 -1.47
CA ALA A 79 -3.95 -5.88 -1.69
C ALA A 79 -3.61 -5.96 -3.18
N GLU A 80 -4.62 -6.12 -4.01
CA GLU A 80 -4.43 -6.18 -5.46
C GLU A 80 -3.87 -4.87 -6.00
N ARG A 81 -4.36 -3.75 -5.52
CA ARG A 81 -3.85 -2.45 -5.93
C ARG A 81 -2.38 -2.26 -5.52
N LYS A 82 -2.05 -2.71 -4.32
CA LYS A 82 -0.68 -2.61 -3.82
C LYS A 82 0.29 -3.41 -4.70
N ILE A 83 -0.13 -4.59 -5.12
CA ILE A 83 0.68 -5.44 -6.00
C ILE A 83 0.84 -4.79 -7.36
N ALA A 84 -0.23 -4.26 -7.92
CA ALA A 84 -0.19 -3.60 -9.22
C ALA A 84 0.80 -2.44 -9.21
N VAL A 85 0.80 -1.66 -8.13
CA VAL A 85 1.75 -0.55 -7.98
C VAL A 85 3.17 -1.06 -7.88
N ARG A 86 3.41 -2.10 -7.07
CA ARG A 86 4.75 -2.69 -6.91
C ARG A 86 5.27 -3.25 -8.22
N ASP A 87 4.42 -3.95 -8.95
CA ASP A 87 4.82 -4.55 -10.23
C ASP A 87 5.17 -3.46 -11.24
N GLN A 88 4.41 -2.39 -11.23
CA GLN A 88 4.67 -1.25 -12.10
C GLN A 88 6.01 -0.60 -11.79
N VAL A 89 6.33 -0.47 -10.51
CA VAL A 89 7.60 0.13 -10.07
C VAL A 89 8.76 -0.80 -10.33
N ALA A 90 8.56 -2.10 -10.13
CA ALA A 90 9.62 -3.10 -10.26
C ALA A 90 9.89 -3.50 -11.70
N ALA A 91 8.90 -3.38 -12.59
CA ALA A 91 9.05 -3.81 -13.98
C ALA A 91 10.00 -2.89 -14.73
N PRO A 92 10.87 -3.46 -15.58
CA PRO A 92 11.71 -2.62 -16.44
C PRO A 92 10.83 -1.81 -17.38
N LEU A 93 11.15 -0.54 -17.51
CA LEU A 93 10.41 0.33 -18.41
C LEU A 93 10.90 0.16 -19.84
N THR A 94 9.99 0.16 -20.78
CA THR A 94 10.36 0.27 -22.19
C THR A 94 10.84 1.70 -22.45
N ASP A 95 11.54 1.88 -23.56
CA ASP A 95 12.01 3.22 -23.92
C ASP A 95 10.86 4.22 -24.05
N ALA A 96 9.73 3.76 -24.60
CA ALA A 96 8.56 4.63 -24.73
C ALA A 96 7.98 5.00 -23.38
N GLN A 97 7.90 4.03 -22.46
CA GLN A 97 7.39 4.29 -21.11
C GLN A 97 8.30 5.22 -20.34
N LEU A 98 9.61 5.03 -20.48
CA LEU A 98 10.58 5.89 -19.82
C LEU A 98 10.48 7.31 -20.35
N ALA A 99 10.38 7.47 -21.66
CA ALA A 99 10.22 8.78 -22.27
C ALA A 99 8.94 9.47 -21.79
N ALA A 100 7.85 8.72 -21.70
CA ALA A 100 6.58 9.25 -21.21
C ALA A 100 6.69 9.73 -19.76
N GLN A 101 7.39 8.97 -18.92
CA GLN A 101 7.58 9.36 -17.52
C GLN A 101 8.45 10.62 -17.40
N ILE A 102 9.49 10.69 -18.18
CA ILE A 102 10.37 11.87 -18.17
C ILE A 102 9.60 13.11 -18.59
N LEU A 103 8.81 12.98 -19.65
CA LEU A 103 7.99 14.08 -20.14
C LEU A 103 6.97 14.52 -19.10
N ALA A 104 6.28 13.57 -18.47
CA ALA A 104 5.30 13.89 -17.44
C ALA A 104 5.93 14.62 -16.26
N ARG A 105 7.13 14.20 -15.85
CA ARG A 105 7.84 14.87 -14.77
C ARG A 105 8.27 16.27 -15.16
N ALA A 106 8.72 16.43 -16.39
CA ALA A 106 9.13 17.74 -16.88
C ALA A 106 7.95 18.71 -16.92
N GLU A 107 6.80 18.23 -17.36
CA GLU A 107 5.59 19.04 -17.38
C GLU A 107 5.15 19.42 -15.97
N ALA A 108 5.17 18.49 -15.04
CA ALA A 108 4.81 18.77 -13.67
C ALA A 108 5.76 19.77 -13.03
N ALA A 109 7.05 19.61 -13.28
CA ALA A 109 8.06 20.54 -12.77
C ALA A 109 7.91 21.93 -13.39
N ALA A 110 7.62 22.00 -14.68
CA ALA A 110 7.40 23.26 -15.36
C ALA A 110 6.18 23.99 -14.80
N GLN A 111 5.09 23.24 -14.55
CA GLN A 111 3.90 23.84 -13.98
C GLN A 111 4.14 24.33 -12.56
N ALA A 112 4.86 23.54 -11.75
CA ALA A 112 5.19 23.95 -10.39
C ALA A 112 6.10 25.18 -10.40
N GLY A 113 7.11 25.20 -11.27
CA GLY A 113 8.00 26.34 -11.39
C GLY A 113 7.28 27.57 -11.89
N TYR A 114 6.39 27.38 -12.82
CA TYR A 114 5.59 28.47 -13.37
C TYR A 114 4.71 29.10 -12.29
N SER A 115 4.07 28.25 -11.50
CA SER A 115 3.23 28.69 -10.42
C SER A 115 4.02 29.49 -9.38
N LEU A 116 5.20 29.04 -9.05
CA LEU A 116 6.07 29.72 -8.09
C LEU A 116 6.55 31.08 -8.66
N ALA A 117 6.86 31.13 -9.93
CA ALA A 117 7.29 32.36 -10.56
C ALA A 117 6.18 33.39 -10.57
N ALA A 118 4.96 33.00 -10.66
CA ALA A 118 3.80 33.88 -10.64
C ALA A 118 3.58 34.52 -9.27
N HIS A 119 4.07 33.88 -8.23
CA HIS A 119 3.86 34.35 -6.88
C HIS A 119 4.78 35.46 -6.44
N PRO A 120 6.05 35.39 -6.73
CA PRO A 120 6.96 36.35 -6.16
C PRO A 120 7.01 37.61 -6.90
N ALA A 121 7.03 37.89 -7.28
CA ALA A 121 7.24 38.65 -7.61
C ALA A 121 7.23 39.49 -7.74
N ASP A 122 7.32 39.13 -7.88
CA ASP A 122 7.21 39.69 -8.00
C ASP A 122 7.42 40.34 -7.42
N LYS A 123 7.70 40.30 -7.11
CA LYS A 123 7.92 40.80 -6.48
C LYS A 123 8.79 41.20 -6.32
N VAL A 124 9.08 41.07 -6.23
CA VAL A 124 9.74 41.42 -5.82
C VAL A 124 10.50 42.03 -6.20
N ILE A 125 10.76 42.10 -6.63
CA ILE A 125 11.16 42.78 -6.95
C ILE A 125 10.89 43.65 -7.13
N THR A 126 10.64 43.68 -6.99
CA THR A 126 10.25 44.45 -7.02
C THR A 126 10.10 45.09 -6.38
N GLU A 127 10.22 45.06 -6.03
CA GLU A 127 10.07 45.63 -5.38
C GLU A 127 10.67 46.30 -5.11
N ASP A 128 11.14 46.04 -5.03
CA ASP A 128 11.66 46.70 -4.60
C ASP A 128 12.09 47.46 -5.00
N ASN A 129 12.23 47.35 -5.44
CA ASN A 129 12.41 48.21 -5.84
C ASN A 129 12.04 49.14 -5.72
N HIS A 130 11.86 49.20 -5.45
CA HIS A 130 11.46 50.22 -5.22
C HIS A 130 11.92 51.16 -4.73
N SER A 131 12.25 50.95 -4.51
CA SER A 131 12.65 51.72 -3.92
C SER A 131 12.99 52.80 -4.13
N ALA A 132 13.01 52.89 -4.17
CA ALA A 132 13.33 54.02 -4.14
C ALA A 132 13.06 55.06 -4.10
#